data_92ac7603da56369f1d7e4248f1055103
#
_entry.id   92ac7603da56369f1d7e4248f1055103
#
_cell.length_a   1.000
_cell.length_b   1.000
_cell.length_c   1.000
_cell.angle_alpha   90.00
_cell.angle_beta   90.00
_cell.angle_gamma   90.00
#
_symmetry.space_group_name_H-M   'P 1'
#
loop_
_entity.id
_entity.type
_entity.pdbx_description
1 polymer ?
#
loop_
_entity_poly.entity_id
_entity_poly.type
_entity_poly.pdbx_seq_one_letter_code
_entity_poly.pdbx_strand_id
1 'polypeptide(L)'
;MTNQATTETNTLVDDFIQLYQALNKDNLHLLGQVYDDSISFTDPMHQITGLESLTQYFAKLYKNVMHIQFEIKEVQQDANQAALFWQMEYSHPKLNKGELIRVDGMSQLKFNDKIYFHRDYFDLGQMLYEHLPCMGGLIRLLKDRAAK
;
A
#
# COMPACT_ATOMS: atom_id res chain seq x y z
N MET A 1 19.45 26.22 -32.52
CA MET A 1 18.56 25.17 -31.99
C MET A 1 18.98 24.87 -30.57
N THR A 2 18.33 25.50 -29.64
CA THR A 2 18.60 25.33 -28.20
C THR A 2 17.84 24.11 -27.74
N ASN A 3 18.62 23.08 -27.41
CA ASN A 3 18.10 21.85 -26.77
C ASN A 3 17.75 22.22 -25.32
N GLN A 4 16.48 22.54 -25.07
CA GLN A 4 15.97 22.61 -23.72
C GLN A 4 15.86 21.19 -23.20
N ALA A 5 16.82 20.77 -22.40
CA ALA A 5 16.67 19.63 -21.53
C ALA A 5 15.53 20.00 -20.55
N THR A 6 14.35 19.48 -20.83
CA THR A 6 13.26 19.45 -19.83
C THR A 6 13.76 18.60 -18.69
N THR A 7 14.16 19.23 -17.61
CA THR A 7 14.35 18.58 -16.32
C THR A 7 12.94 18.10 -15.93
N GLU A 8 12.63 16.83 -16.15
CA GLU A 8 11.41 16.21 -15.65
C GLU A 8 11.49 16.32 -14.12
N THR A 9 10.73 17.27 -13.57
CA THR A 9 10.56 17.37 -12.14
C THR A 9 9.70 16.19 -11.72
N ASN A 10 10.25 15.28 -10.91
CA ASN A 10 9.48 14.18 -10.34
C ASN A 10 8.22 14.72 -9.66
N THR A 11 7.08 14.12 -9.98
CA THR A 11 5.82 14.46 -9.32
C THR A 11 5.79 13.87 -7.91
N LEU A 12 4.91 14.38 -7.06
CA LEU A 12 4.67 13.81 -5.73
C LEU A 12 4.29 12.32 -5.81
N VAL A 13 3.54 11.93 -6.85
CA VAL A 13 3.17 10.54 -7.07
C VAL A 13 4.38 9.68 -7.42
N ASP A 14 5.32 10.20 -8.21
CA ASP A 14 6.57 9.50 -8.50
C ASP A 14 7.41 9.30 -7.23
N ASP A 15 7.49 10.32 -6.40
CA ASP A 15 8.19 10.24 -5.10
C ASP A 15 7.53 9.22 -4.16
N PHE A 16 6.19 9.17 -4.15
CA PHE A 16 5.43 8.17 -3.41
C PHE A 16 5.74 6.75 -3.88
N ILE A 17 5.75 6.51 -5.19
CA ILE A 17 6.05 5.19 -5.77
C ILE A 17 7.47 4.77 -5.40
N GLN A 18 8.45 5.64 -5.58
CA GLN A 18 9.85 5.35 -5.23
C GLN A 18 10.00 5.02 -3.75
N LEU A 19 9.33 5.79 -2.88
CA LEU A 19 9.37 5.55 -1.45
C LEU A 19 8.80 4.17 -1.11
N TYR A 20 7.61 3.84 -1.60
CA TYR A 20 6.96 2.56 -1.28
C TYR A 20 7.74 1.36 -1.81
N GLN A 21 8.42 1.48 -2.94
CA GLN A 21 9.28 0.42 -3.47
C GLN A 21 10.56 0.21 -2.63
N ALA A 22 11.02 1.26 -1.94
CA ALA A 22 12.23 1.22 -1.11
C ALA A 22 11.94 1.08 0.38
N LEU A 23 10.67 1.15 0.81
CA LEU A 23 10.28 1.22 2.22
C LEU A 23 10.64 -0.07 2.96
N ASN A 24 11.24 0.10 4.13
CA ASN A 24 11.57 -0.97 5.07
C ASN A 24 11.51 -0.44 6.52
N LYS A 25 11.78 -1.30 7.49
CA LYS A 25 11.73 -0.94 8.92
C LYS A 25 12.71 0.18 9.33
N ASP A 26 13.76 0.41 8.55
CA ASP A 26 14.85 1.32 8.91
C ASP A 26 14.73 2.71 8.27
N ASN A 27 13.79 2.90 7.32
CA ASN A 27 13.62 4.16 6.58
C ASN A 27 12.22 4.77 6.69
N LEU A 28 11.42 4.40 7.69
CA LEU A 28 10.07 4.92 7.89
C LEU A 28 10.01 6.43 8.15
N HIS A 29 11.11 7.02 8.60
CA HIS A 29 11.25 8.48 8.75
C HIS A 29 11.09 9.23 7.42
N LEU A 30 11.23 8.56 6.28
CA LEU A 30 11.04 9.15 4.96
C LEU A 30 9.56 9.37 4.60
N LEU A 31 8.61 8.78 5.33
CA LEU A 31 7.18 8.95 5.08
C LEU A 31 6.75 10.42 5.08
N GLY A 32 7.37 11.26 5.91
CA GLY A 32 7.13 12.69 5.96
C GLY A 32 7.55 13.47 4.71
N GLN A 33 8.28 12.87 3.79
CA GLN A 33 8.61 13.47 2.50
C GLN A 33 7.42 13.51 1.55
N VAL A 34 6.49 12.57 1.67
CA VAL A 34 5.31 12.44 0.79
C VAL A 34 3.99 12.71 1.51
N TYR A 35 3.89 12.42 2.80
CA TYR A 35 2.66 12.59 3.57
C TYR A 35 2.65 13.90 4.36
N ASP A 36 1.47 14.52 4.39
CA ASP A 36 1.17 15.62 5.28
C ASP A 36 1.08 15.14 6.74
N ASP A 37 1.41 16.02 7.70
CA ASP A 37 1.33 15.69 9.12
C ASP A 37 -0.09 15.30 9.56
N SER A 38 -1.12 15.79 8.86
CA SER A 38 -2.54 15.53 9.11
C SER A 38 -3.10 14.38 8.29
N ILE A 39 -2.25 13.53 7.69
CA ILE A 39 -2.69 12.43 6.81
C ILE A 39 -3.86 11.63 7.39
N SER A 40 -4.86 11.39 6.58
CA SER A 40 -5.93 10.40 6.82
C SER A 40 -5.65 9.16 5.99
N PHE A 41 -5.35 8.07 6.64
CA PHE A 41 -5.06 6.77 6.02
C PHE A 41 -6.14 5.76 6.39
N THR A 42 -6.65 5.04 5.41
CA THR A 42 -7.62 3.97 5.60
C THR A 42 -7.26 2.77 4.75
N ASP A 43 -7.27 1.60 5.34
CA ASP A 43 -7.23 0.31 4.66
C ASP A 43 -8.42 -0.56 5.11
N PRO A 44 -8.61 -1.78 4.59
CA PRO A 44 -9.72 -2.64 5.01
C PRO A 44 -9.75 -3.01 6.50
N MET A 45 -8.64 -2.83 7.23
CA MET A 45 -8.53 -3.19 8.64
C MET A 45 -8.42 -1.98 9.57
N HIS A 46 -7.97 -0.82 9.07
CA HIS A 46 -7.56 0.30 9.92
C HIS A 46 -8.02 1.65 9.37
N GLN A 47 -8.24 2.57 10.30
CA GLN A 47 -8.37 4.00 10.01
C GLN A 47 -7.42 4.75 10.93
N ILE A 48 -6.50 5.50 10.34
CA ILE A 48 -5.39 6.15 11.05
C ILE A 48 -5.36 7.62 10.65
N THR A 49 -5.19 8.48 11.63
CA THR A 49 -5.05 9.93 11.43
C THR A 49 -3.71 10.39 12.02
N GLY A 50 -2.98 11.14 11.21
CA GLY A 50 -1.71 11.72 11.60
C GLY A 50 -0.49 10.90 11.19
N LEU A 51 0.58 11.61 10.82
CA LEU A 51 1.81 11.02 10.31
C LEU A 51 2.53 10.16 11.37
N GLU A 52 2.54 10.59 12.62
CA GLU A 52 3.16 9.83 13.70
C GLU A 52 2.47 8.47 13.90
N SER A 53 1.14 8.47 13.95
CA SER A 53 0.35 7.24 14.09
C SER A 53 0.53 6.32 12.88
N LEU A 54 0.59 6.88 11.67
CA LEU A 54 0.84 6.12 10.45
C LEU A 54 2.24 5.49 10.46
N THR A 55 3.24 6.23 10.89
CA THR A 55 4.61 5.72 11.03
C THR A 55 4.69 4.56 12.03
N GLN A 56 4.01 4.67 13.16
CA GLN A 56 3.91 3.59 14.15
C GLN A 56 3.19 2.35 13.59
N TYR A 57 2.15 2.56 12.81
CA TYR A 57 1.43 1.48 12.13
C TYR A 57 2.35 0.70 11.19
N PHE A 58 3.08 1.40 10.32
CA PHE A 58 4.05 0.76 9.43
C PHE A 58 5.21 0.10 10.18
N ALA A 59 5.66 0.68 11.28
CA ALA A 59 6.70 0.06 12.11
C ALA A 59 6.26 -1.31 12.65
N LYS A 60 5.02 -1.44 13.10
CA LYS A 60 4.44 -2.72 13.52
C LYS A 60 4.29 -3.71 12.37
N LEU A 61 3.83 -3.22 11.22
CA LEU A 61 3.64 -4.04 10.02
C LEU A 61 4.97 -4.64 9.55
N TYR A 62 5.98 -3.80 9.35
CA TYR A 62 7.29 -4.23 8.86
C TYR A 62 8.09 -5.07 9.85
N LYS A 63 7.79 -4.98 11.14
CA LYS A 63 8.42 -5.81 12.17
C LYS A 63 8.08 -7.30 11.98
N ASN A 64 6.87 -7.60 11.54
CA ASN A 64 6.35 -8.97 11.47
C ASN A 64 6.41 -9.56 10.05
N VAL A 65 6.69 -8.77 9.04
CA VAL A 65 6.77 -9.19 7.65
C VAL A 65 8.21 -9.55 7.31
N MET A 66 8.43 -10.75 6.76
CA MET A 66 9.77 -11.21 6.34
C MET A 66 10.19 -10.59 5.00
N HIS A 67 9.21 -10.39 4.10
CA HIS A 67 9.40 -9.84 2.77
C HIS A 67 8.16 -9.07 2.37
N ILE A 68 8.33 -7.93 1.72
CA ILE A 68 7.24 -7.15 1.12
C ILE A 68 7.77 -6.41 -0.11
N GLN A 69 7.04 -6.50 -1.21
CA GLN A 69 7.37 -5.82 -2.45
C GLN A 69 6.10 -5.37 -3.16
N PHE A 70 6.11 -4.14 -3.66
CA PHE A 70 5.04 -3.57 -4.47
C PHE A 70 5.47 -3.43 -5.93
N GLU A 71 4.61 -3.86 -6.83
CA GLU A 71 4.70 -3.57 -8.26
C GLU A 71 3.54 -2.68 -8.66
N ILE A 72 3.83 -1.48 -9.16
CA ILE A 72 2.82 -0.56 -9.68
C ILE A 72 2.50 -0.94 -11.11
N LYS A 73 1.24 -1.29 -11.36
CA LYS A 73 0.76 -1.75 -12.67
C LYS A 73 0.25 -0.60 -13.53
N GLU A 74 -0.44 0.34 -12.93
CA GLU A 74 -1.08 1.47 -13.62
C GLU A 74 -1.22 2.65 -12.68
N VAL A 75 -1.09 3.86 -13.22
CA VAL A 75 -1.32 5.11 -12.50
C VAL A 75 -2.29 5.97 -13.30
N GLN A 76 -3.37 6.41 -12.66
CA GLN A 76 -4.28 7.41 -13.17
C GLN A 76 -4.17 8.65 -12.29
N GLN A 77 -3.84 9.78 -12.88
CA GLN A 77 -3.49 10.99 -12.12
C GLN A 77 -4.05 12.24 -12.78
N ASP A 78 -4.52 13.17 -11.96
CA ASP A 78 -4.74 14.55 -12.32
C ASP A 78 -3.99 15.52 -11.37
N ALA A 79 -4.35 16.81 -11.35
CA ALA A 79 -3.58 17.83 -10.64
C ALA A 79 -3.48 17.60 -9.11
N ASN A 80 -4.46 16.95 -8.49
CA ASN A 80 -4.58 16.86 -7.02
C ASN A 80 -5.07 15.51 -6.50
N GLN A 81 -5.15 14.52 -7.36
CA GLN A 81 -5.50 13.16 -6.96
C GLN A 81 -4.90 12.12 -7.89
N ALA A 82 -4.74 10.91 -7.38
CA ALA A 82 -4.24 9.77 -8.15
C ALA A 82 -4.89 8.47 -7.69
N ALA A 83 -5.01 7.53 -8.61
CA ALA A 83 -5.29 6.14 -8.34
C ALA A 83 -4.13 5.29 -8.85
N LEU A 84 -3.56 4.50 -7.97
CA LEU A 84 -2.45 3.60 -8.27
C LEU A 84 -2.94 2.15 -8.15
N PHE A 85 -2.84 1.39 -9.23
CA PHE A 85 -3.15 -0.04 -9.24
C PHE A 85 -1.86 -0.82 -9.06
N TRP A 86 -1.84 -1.72 -8.08
CA TRP A 86 -0.62 -2.42 -7.68
C TRP A 86 -0.87 -3.89 -7.38
N GLN A 87 0.19 -4.66 -7.45
CA GLN A 87 0.29 -5.99 -6.89
C GLN A 87 1.34 -5.98 -5.78
N MET A 88 0.98 -6.49 -4.62
CA MET A 88 1.87 -6.66 -3.49
C MET A 88 2.21 -8.14 -3.32
N GLU A 89 3.47 -8.45 -3.13
CA GLU A 89 3.95 -9.75 -2.64
C GLU A 89 4.50 -9.57 -1.23
N TYR A 90 4.09 -10.43 -0.33
CA TYR A 90 4.65 -10.44 1.02
C TYR A 90 4.70 -11.85 1.59
N SER A 91 5.52 -12.05 2.62
CA SER A 91 5.55 -13.27 3.40
C SER A 91 5.49 -12.97 4.89
N HIS A 92 4.81 -13.83 5.61
CA HIS A 92 4.65 -13.74 7.06
C HIS A 92 4.77 -15.13 7.66
N PRO A 93 5.54 -15.33 8.76
CA PRO A 93 5.84 -16.67 9.28
C PRO A 93 4.60 -17.45 9.73
N LYS A 94 3.51 -16.77 10.07
CA LYS A 94 2.26 -17.39 10.53
C LYS A 94 1.18 -17.54 9.44
N LEU A 95 1.47 -17.10 8.23
CA LEU A 95 0.51 -17.13 7.12
C LEU A 95 1.07 -17.95 5.96
N ASN A 96 0.21 -18.71 5.28
CA ASN A 96 0.54 -19.48 4.08
C ASN A 96 1.81 -20.32 4.24
N LYS A 97 2.06 -20.87 5.43
CA LYS A 97 3.27 -21.65 5.77
C LYS A 97 4.58 -20.89 5.53
N GLY A 98 4.57 -19.56 5.60
CA GLY A 98 5.71 -18.69 5.33
C GLY A 98 5.99 -18.45 3.85
N GLU A 99 5.21 -18.99 2.93
CA GLU A 99 5.35 -18.78 1.49
C GLU A 99 4.77 -17.43 1.06
N LEU A 100 5.14 -16.97 -0.14
CA LEU A 100 4.68 -15.70 -0.69
C LEU A 100 3.16 -15.65 -0.87
N ILE A 101 2.58 -14.53 -0.48
CA ILE A 101 1.18 -14.17 -0.70
C ILE A 101 1.14 -13.00 -1.67
N ARG A 102 0.31 -13.09 -2.70
CA ARG A 102 0.08 -12.04 -3.69
C ARG A 102 -1.28 -11.42 -3.49
N VAL A 103 -1.32 -10.10 -3.50
CA VAL A 103 -2.54 -9.31 -3.30
C VAL A 103 -2.60 -8.22 -4.36
N ASP A 104 -3.72 -8.15 -5.07
CA ASP A 104 -4.01 -7.05 -5.97
C ASP A 104 -4.79 -5.97 -5.22
N GLY A 105 -4.46 -4.72 -5.47
CA GLY A 105 -5.13 -3.62 -4.83
C GLY A 105 -4.97 -2.31 -5.58
N MET A 106 -5.56 -1.28 -5.00
CA MET A 106 -5.38 0.09 -5.47
C MET A 106 -5.30 1.05 -4.30
N SER A 107 -4.55 2.13 -4.49
CA SER A 107 -4.47 3.26 -3.58
C SER A 107 -5.11 4.48 -4.20
N GLN A 108 -6.04 5.10 -3.48
CA GLN A 108 -6.57 6.41 -3.80
C GLN A 108 -5.81 7.46 -2.99
N LEU A 109 -5.21 8.42 -3.68
CA LEU A 109 -4.47 9.51 -3.07
C LEU A 109 -5.12 10.85 -3.39
N LYS A 110 -5.17 11.75 -2.41
CA LYS A 110 -5.47 13.17 -2.60
C LYS A 110 -4.36 13.99 -1.98
N PHE A 111 -3.95 15.03 -2.68
CA PHE A 111 -2.77 15.80 -2.30
C PHE A 111 -2.85 17.27 -2.75
N ASN A 112 -2.13 18.09 -2.02
CA ASN A 112 -1.70 19.43 -2.41
C ASN A 112 -0.17 19.36 -2.58
N ASP A 113 0.61 20.01 -1.74
CA ASP A 113 2.08 19.84 -1.71
C ASP A 113 2.49 18.47 -1.19
N LYS A 114 1.66 17.89 -0.30
CA LYS A 114 1.81 16.54 0.26
C LYS A 114 0.48 15.80 0.28
N ILE A 115 0.55 14.48 0.42
CA ILE A 115 -0.62 13.61 0.47
C ILE A 115 -1.29 13.76 1.84
N TYR A 116 -2.55 14.22 1.85
CA TYR A 116 -3.38 14.36 3.04
C TYR A 116 -4.46 13.28 3.16
N PHE A 117 -4.70 12.52 2.09
CA PHE A 117 -5.66 11.42 2.07
C PHE A 117 -5.07 10.24 1.30
N HIS A 118 -5.12 9.05 1.92
CA HIS A 118 -4.70 7.79 1.32
C HIS A 118 -5.69 6.70 1.74
N ARG A 119 -6.31 6.05 0.78
CA ARG A 119 -7.17 4.90 1.03
C ARG A 119 -6.76 3.73 0.16
N ASP A 120 -6.47 2.59 0.79
CA ASP A 120 -6.18 1.34 0.12
C ASP A 120 -7.44 0.48 0.00
N TYR A 121 -7.62 -0.08 -1.17
CA TYR A 121 -8.67 -1.05 -1.49
C TYR A 121 -8.02 -2.36 -1.90
N PHE A 122 -8.23 -3.41 -1.14
CA PHE A 122 -7.80 -4.75 -1.49
C PHE A 122 -8.71 -5.79 -0.83
N ASP A 123 -8.68 -7.02 -1.36
CA ASP A 123 -9.43 -8.14 -0.78
C ASP A 123 -8.71 -8.64 0.50
N LEU A 124 -9.33 -8.41 1.64
CA LEU A 124 -8.78 -8.83 2.93
C LEU A 124 -8.73 -10.36 3.07
N GLY A 125 -9.64 -11.09 2.41
CA GLY A 125 -9.59 -12.55 2.32
C GLY A 125 -8.33 -13.01 1.59
N GLN A 126 -8.05 -12.44 0.41
CA GLN A 126 -6.86 -12.72 -0.37
C GLN A 126 -5.58 -12.41 0.40
N MET A 127 -5.56 -11.29 1.14
CA MET A 127 -4.41 -10.89 1.93
C MET A 127 -4.21 -11.74 3.19
N LEU A 128 -5.26 -12.10 3.88
CA LEU A 128 -5.17 -12.65 5.24
C LEU A 128 -5.99 -13.93 5.44
N TYR A 129 -7.31 -13.86 5.33
CA TYR A 129 -8.21 -14.91 5.84
C TYR A 129 -8.08 -16.23 5.10
N GLU A 130 -7.82 -16.21 3.80
CA GLU A 130 -7.66 -17.42 2.98
C GLU A 130 -6.36 -18.19 3.29
N HIS A 131 -5.43 -17.56 4.02
CA HIS A 131 -4.12 -18.11 4.39
C HIS A 131 -4.03 -18.56 5.85
N LEU A 132 -5.11 -18.39 6.62
CA LEU A 132 -5.18 -18.88 7.99
C LEU A 132 -5.59 -20.35 8.02
N PRO A 133 -5.00 -21.17 8.91
CA PRO A 133 -5.43 -22.56 9.09
C PRO A 133 -6.92 -22.63 9.43
N CYS A 134 -7.64 -23.56 8.84
CA CYS A 134 -9.09 -23.81 9.02
C CYS A 134 -10.02 -22.69 8.55
N MET A 135 -9.60 -21.44 8.50
CA MET A 135 -10.44 -20.31 8.05
C MET A 135 -10.47 -20.16 6.54
N GLY A 136 -9.36 -20.41 5.86
CA GLY A 136 -9.26 -20.24 4.41
C GLY A 136 -10.28 -21.10 3.65
N GLY A 137 -10.48 -22.35 4.06
CA GLY A 137 -11.47 -23.25 3.46
C GLY A 137 -12.90 -22.75 3.68
N LEU A 138 -13.23 -22.28 4.87
CA LEU A 138 -14.55 -21.72 5.19
C LEU A 138 -14.86 -20.46 4.38
N ILE A 139 -13.91 -19.55 4.29
CA ILE A 139 -14.07 -18.29 3.55
C ILE A 139 -14.26 -18.57 2.06
N ARG A 140 -13.47 -19.46 1.46
CA ARG A 140 -13.65 -19.90 0.06
C ARG A 140 -15.03 -20.51 -0.16
N LEU A 141 -15.48 -21.37 0.74
CA LEU A 141 -16.82 -21.97 0.68
C LEU A 141 -17.92 -20.90 0.72
N LEU A 142 -17.79 -19.88 1.58
CA LEU A 142 -18.76 -18.79 1.66
C LEU A 142 -18.76 -17.94 0.39
N LYS A 143 -17.61 -17.62 -0.17
CA LYS A 143 -17.48 -16.90 -1.45
C LYS A 143 -18.15 -17.69 -2.59
N ASP A 144 -17.91 -18.98 -2.68
CA ASP A 144 -18.49 -19.84 -3.71
C ASP A 144 -20.02 -19.93 -3.60
N ARG A 145 -20.55 -19.95 -2.38
CA ARG A 145 -22.00 -19.92 -2.15
C ARG A 145 -22.63 -18.58 -2.50
N ALA A 146 -21.97 -17.48 -2.18
CA ALA A 146 -22.45 -16.13 -2.48
C ALA A 146 -22.42 -15.83 -3.99
N ALA A 147 -21.56 -16.48 -4.76
CA ALA A 147 -21.43 -16.32 -6.21
C ALA A 147 -22.46 -17.12 -7.02
N LYS A 148 -23.22 -18.01 -6.40
CA LYS A 148 -24.31 -18.80 -7.04
C LYS A 148 -25.66 -18.13 -6.89
#